data_e78ac21230a85ae7b58abcef7b9fbb65
#
_entry.id   e78ac21230a85ae7b58abcef7b9fbb65
#
_cell.length_a   1.000
_cell.length_b   1.000
_cell.length_c   1.000
_cell.angle_alpha   90.00
_cell.angle_beta   90.00
_cell.angle_gamma   90.00
#
_symmetry.space_group_name_H-M   'P 1'
#
loop_
_entity.id
_entity.type
_entity.pdbx_description
1 polymer ?
#
loop_
_entity_poly.entity_id
_entity_poly.type
_entity_poly.pdbx_seq_one_letter_code
_entity_poly.pdbx_strand_id
1 'polypeptide(L)'
;REMKARFDRPRTKNELQTPEYHAIDKEMKKISYWIDHTADPDARKELIQQYQTLNKQKRTIPCHPQTNKKFTFVRYADDWLVGVCGTKEECEALKIEIAEFLSSKLHLKLSEEKTHITHSSENARFLGYDVSVRRCQKVKGSKMKNGKRRKSRSLHLKVALKIPHTEKIEHFLFAKKVIIQTPDGRFKPVHRTALMNMSDSEIVEHYNAEVRGLLNYYNLAVDYHTLDYFCYLMEYSCLKTLANKHKSSVRKMIRQYKDGKTWSVPYETAKGTKRVRPVKIADCKSNKANADTDIVFKRTKYQWKSTIRQRLNARVCELCGTRTAELYEVHVVRNLSELGTLDWELAMKAKRRKTLVVCSCCHNRIHHK
;
A
#
# COMPACT_ATOMS: atom_id res chain seq x y z
N ARG A 1 -6.31 23.55 -4.64
CA ARG A 1 -5.12 24.22 -4.08
C ARG A 1 -5.52 25.35 -3.12
N GLU A 2 -6.53 26.15 -3.43
CA GLU A 2 -7.03 27.26 -2.60
C GLU A 2 -7.52 26.81 -1.21
N MET A 3 -8.35 25.74 -1.16
CA MET A 3 -8.80 25.16 0.11
C MET A 3 -7.63 24.68 0.98
N LYS A 4 -6.64 24.03 0.38
CA LYS A 4 -5.45 23.61 1.11
C LYS A 4 -4.65 24.78 1.65
N ALA A 5 -4.53 25.86 0.91
CA ALA A 5 -3.85 27.09 1.36
C ALA A 5 -4.58 27.76 2.53
N ARG A 6 -5.93 27.66 2.60
CA ARG A 6 -6.74 28.21 3.70
C ARG A 6 -6.55 27.43 5.02
N PHE A 7 -6.39 26.09 4.94
CA PHE A 7 -6.28 25.21 6.10
C PHE A 7 -4.82 24.87 6.47
N ASP A 8 -3.95 24.66 5.48
CA ASP A 8 -2.54 24.36 5.69
C ASP A 8 -1.73 25.67 5.75
N ARG A 9 -1.72 26.32 6.90
CA ARG A 9 -0.66 27.28 7.18
C ARG A 9 0.63 26.49 7.40
N PRO A 10 1.65 26.61 6.51
CA PRO A 10 2.94 26.03 6.81
C PRO A 10 3.45 26.65 8.12
N ARG A 11 3.86 25.80 9.07
CA ARG A 11 4.53 26.30 10.28
C ARG A 11 5.76 27.07 9.84
N THR A 12 5.77 28.35 10.08
CA THR A 12 7.00 29.12 9.97
C THR A 12 7.96 28.64 11.05
N LYS A 13 9.27 28.61 10.77
CA LYS A 13 10.30 28.24 11.76
C LYS A 13 10.21 29.10 13.03
N ASN A 14 9.49 30.19 12.99
CA ASN A 14 9.31 31.19 14.05
C ASN A 14 7.91 31.16 14.69
N GLU A 15 7.10 30.12 14.48
CA GLU A 15 5.85 29.97 15.24
C GLU A 15 6.22 29.78 16.71
N LEU A 16 6.01 30.83 17.47
CA LEU A 16 6.28 30.91 18.88
C LEU A 16 5.52 29.82 19.64
N GLN A 17 6.19 29.19 20.55
CA GLN A 17 5.58 28.32 21.55
C GLN A 17 4.50 29.11 22.31
N THR A 18 3.48 28.39 22.81
CA THR A 18 2.51 29.07 23.70
C THR A 18 3.27 29.80 24.82
N PRO A 19 2.81 30.99 25.21
CA PRO A 19 3.50 31.75 26.27
C PRO A 19 3.75 30.94 27.55
N GLU A 20 2.74 30.12 27.92
CA GLU A 20 2.81 29.23 29.09
C GLU A 20 3.88 28.14 28.92
N TYR A 21 3.93 27.49 27.75
CA TYR A 21 4.93 26.46 27.48
C TYR A 21 6.34 27.05 27.44
N HIS A 22 6.49 28.24 26.83
CA HIS A 22 7.77 28.94 26.76
C HIS A 22 8.26 29.37 28.13
N ALA A 23 7.37 29.86 29.02
CA ALA A 23 7.72 30.25 30.40
C ALA A 23 8.29 29.06 31.18
N ILE A 24 7.56 27.92 31.16
CA ILE A 24 8.01 26.70 31.83
C ILE A 24 9.32 26.17 31.23
N ASP A 25 9.48 26.21 29.91
CA ASP A 25 10.71 25.75 29.25
C ASP A 25 11.93 26.61 29.64
N LYS A 26 11.72 27.92 29.77
CA LYS A 26 12.75 28.86 30.21
C LYS A 26 13.14 28.59 31.67
N GLU A 27 12.18 28.33 32.53
CA GLU A 27 12.40 28.02 33.93
C GLU A 27 13.11 26.67 34.11
N MET A 28 12.66 25.64 33.38
CA MET A 28 13.34 24.36 33.37
C MET A 28 14.81 24.45 32.92
N LYS A 29 15.13 25.32 31.95
CA LYS A 29 16.51 25.54 31.50
C LYS A 29 17.35 26.19 32.60
N LYS A 30 16.79 27.15 33.34
CA LYS A 30 17.47 27.75 34.48
C LYS A 30 17.78 26.72 35.57
N ILE A 31 16.75 25.91 35.95
CA ILE A 31 16.93 24.88 36.97
C ILE A 31 17.94 23.82 36.52
N SER A 32 17.91 23.41 35.25
CA SER A 32 18.90 22.46 34.68
C SER A 32 20.32 23.02 34.80
N TYR A 33 20.54 24.30 34.53
CA TYR A 33 21.82 24.95 34.72
C TYR A 33 22.28 24.88 36.16
N TRP A 34 21.41 25.23 37.14
CA TRP A 34 21.74 25.17 38.57
C TRP A 34 21.99 23.73 39.05
N ILE A 35 21.28 22.73 38.58
CA ILE A 35 21.54 21.33 38.89
C ILE A 35 22.98 20.93 38.53
N ASP A 36 23.46 21.41 37.40
CA ASP A 36 24.83 21.10 36.93
C ASP A 36 25.92 21.87 37.66
N HIS A 37 25.59 23.02 38.29
CA HIS A 37 26.55 23.92 38.97
C HIS A 37 26.44 23.92 40.50
N THR A 38 25.49 23.20 41.09
CA THR A 38 25.32 23.10 42.55
C THR A 38 26.11 21.91 43.10
N ALA A 39 27.06 22.18 43.99
CA ALA A 39 27.91 21.22 44.65
C ALA A 39 27.22 20.53 45.86
N ASP A 40 26.30 21.23 46.51
CA ASP A 40 25.56 20.73 47.67
C ASP A 40 24.57 19.62 47.26
N PRO A 41 24.66 18.40 47.82
CA PRO A 41 23.82 17.25 47.47
C PRO A 41 22.34 17.45 47.80
N ASP A 42 22.00 18.15 48.87
CA ASP A 42 20.60 18.30 49.29
C ASP A 42 19.92 19.44 48.52
N ALA A 43 20.56 20.57 48.29
CA ALA A 43 20.06 21.60 47.39
C ALA A 43 19.89 21.06 45.94
N ARG A 44 20.78 20.17 45.52
CA ARG A 44 20.66 19.50 44.19
C ARG A 44 19.46 18.59 44.11
N LYS A 45 19.08 17.87 45.17
CA LYS A 45 17.87 17.02 45.21
C LYS A 45 16.60 17.86 45.09
N GLU A 46 16.53 18.99 45.78
CA GLU A 46 15.39 19.90 45.67
C GLU A 46 15.20 20.46 44.26
N LEU A 47 16.29 20.89 43.60
CA LEU A 47 16.27 21.34 42.21
C LEU A 47 15.80 20.25 41.24
N ILE A 48 16.22 19.00 41.47
CA ILE A 48 15.75 17.85 40.69
C ILE A 48 14.25 17.63 40.86
N GLN A 49 13.71 17.76 42.10
CA GLN A 49 12.27 17.63 42.34
C GLN A 49 11.48 18.75 41.65
N GLN A 50 11.95 19.98 41.73
CA GLN A 50 11.37 21.13 41.03
C GLN A 50 11.37 20.91 39.52
N TYR A 51 12.47 20.45 38.96
CA TYR A 51 12.57 20.13 37.53
C TYR A 51 11.58 19.04 37.10
N GLN A 52 11.41 17.99 37.93
CA GLN A 52 10.47 16.94 37.67
C GLN A 52 9.01 17.41 37.70
N THR A 53 8.68 18.29 38.61
CA THR A 53 7.36 18.91 38.75
C THR A 53 7.02 19.77 37.55
N LEU A 54 7.92 20.66 37.15
CA LEU A 54 7.79 21.48 35.95
C LEU A 54 7.70 20.64 34.68
N ASN A 55 8.45 19.53 34.61
CA ASN A 55 8.38 18.60 33.47
C ASN A 55 7.03 17.89 33.39
N LYS A 56 6.40 17.57 34.53
CA LYS A 56 5.02 17.06 34.54
C LYS A 56 4.03 18.12 34.04
N GLN A 57 4.11 19.34 34.50
CA GLN A 57 3.28 20.46 34.07
C GLN A 57 3.46 20.76 32.57
N LYS A 58 4.70 20.85 32.10
CA LYS A 58 5.01 21.04 30.67
C LYS A 58 4.35 20.01 29.76
N ARG A 59 4.18 18.76 30.22
CA ARG A 59 3.54 17.69 29.42
C ARG A 59 2.04 17.84 29.29
N THR A 60 1.38 18.63 30.13
CA THR A 60 -0.06 18.90 30.05
C THR A 60 -0.40 20.08 29.17
N ILE A 61 0.56 20.98 28.93
CA ILE A 61 0.38 22.20 28.16
C ILE A 61 0.74 21.95 26.68
N PRO A 62 -0.09 22.40 25.72
CA PRO A 62 0.24 22.31 24.32
C PRO A 62 1.42 23.21 23.96
N CYS A 63 2.45 22.65 23.32
CA CYS A 63 3.67 23.36 22.93
C CYS A 63 3.38 24.53 21.96
N HIS A 64 2.37 24.40 21.12
CA HIS A 64 1.96 25.40 20.14
C HIS A 64 0.45 25.64 20.23
N PRO A 65 -0.03 26.85 19.89
CA PRO A 65 -1.47 27.10 19.81
C PRO A 65 -2.15 26.03 18.96
N GLN A 66 -3.32 25.56 19.40
CA GLN A 66 -4.07 24.51 18.69
C GLN A 66 -4.73 25.02 17.38
N THR A 67 -4.18 26.04 16.77
CA THR A 67 -4.64 26.61 15.50
C THR A 67 -4.24 25.80 14.27
N ASN A 68 -3.77 24.57 14.45
CA ASN A 68 -3.37 23.72 13.35
C ASN A 68 -4.59 23.09 12.65
N LYS A 69 -5.35 23.93 11.97
CA LYS A 69 -6.30 23.45 10.97
C LYS A 69 -5.50 22.79 9.86
N LYS A 70 -5.78 21.56 9.56
CA LYS A 70 -5.14 20.81 8.47
C LYS A 70 -6.20 20.26 7.56
N PHE A 71 -5.90 20.37 6.29
CA PHE A 71 -6.70 19.80 5.21
C PHE A 71 -5.84 18.85 4.40
N THR A 72 -6.26 17.61 4.29
CA THR A 72 -5.60 16.60 3.47
C THR A 72 -6.61 16.02 2.50
N PHE A 73 -6.23 15.92 1.24
CA PHE A 73 -7.09 15.42 0.18
C PHE A 73 -6.39 14.30 -0.57
N VAL A 74 -7.10 13.20 -0.75
CA VAL A 74 -6.68 12.05 -1.57
C VAL A 74 -7.79 11.76 -2.57
N ARG A 75 -7.43 11.58 -3.83
CA ARG A 75 -8.37 11.25 -4.91
C ARG A 75 -7.87 10.06 -5.72
N TYR A 76 -8.77 9.18 -6.04
CA TYR A 76 -8.56 8.09 -6.98
C TYR A 76 -9.75 8.01 -7.93
N ALA A 77 -9.54 8.34 -9.21
CA ALA A 77 -10.61 8.48 -10.21
C ALA A 77 -11.73 9.40 -9.71
N ASP A 78 -12.94 8.88 -9.52
CA ASP A 78 -14.12 9.60 -9.04
C ASP A 78 -14.21 9.61 -7.51
N ASP A 79 -13.56 8.67 -6.85
CA ASP A 79 -13.55 8.56 -5.39
C ASP A 79 -12.54 9.54 -4.76
N TRP A 80 -12.97 10.21 -3.69
CA TRP A 80 -12.10 11.11 -2.94
C TRP A 80 -12.35 11.02 -1.42
N LEU A 81 -11.30 11.27 -0.67
CA LEU A 81 -11.33 11.33 0.79
C LEU A 81 -10.68 12.63 1.25
N VAL A 82 -11.37 13.35 2.13
CA VAL A 82 -10.87 14.59 2.73
C VAL A 82 -10.72 14.39 4.23
N GLY A 83 -9.52 14.64 4.74
CA GLY A 83 -9.24 14.70 6.16
C GLY A 83 -9.17 16.14 6.63
N VAL A 84 -10.04 16.52 7.56
CA VAL A 84 -10.09 17.88 8.12
C VAL A 84 -9.81 17.82 9.63
N CYS A 85 -8.88 18.65 10.10
CA CYS A 85 -8.74 18.95 11.51
C CYS A 85 -9.56 20.22 11.80
N GLY A 86 -10.82 20.07 12.21
CA GLY A 86 -11.75 21.15 12.45
C GLY A 86 -13.02 20.68 13.16
N THR A 87 -13.99 21.56 13.30
CA THR A 87 -15.31 21.25 13.87
C THR A 87 -16.23 20.58 12.83
N LYS A 88 -17.35 20.03 13.27
CA LYS A 88 -18.33 19.43 12.37
C LYS A 88 -18.95 20.47 11.44
N GLU A 89 -19.27 21.65 11.97
CA GLU A 89 -19.83 22.77 11.22
C GLU A 89 -18.89 23.23 10.09
N GLU A 90 -17.58 23.28 10.38
CA GLU A 90 -16.56 23.59 9.36
C GLU A 90 -16.51 22.52 8.26
N CYS A 91 -16.70 21.25 8.61
CA CYS A 91 -16.79 20.17 7.62
C CYS A 91 -18.06 20.25 6.77
N GLU A 92 -19.18 20.63 7.36
CA GLU A 92 -20.46 20.84 6.65
C GLU A 92 -20.36 22.01 5.68
N ALA A 93 -19.82 23.14 6.12
CA ALA A 93 -19.57 24.31 5.26
C ALA A 93 -18.65 23.94 4.09
N LEU A 94 -17.59 23.18 4.36
CA LEU A 94 -16.66 22.71 3.33
C LEU A 94 -17.33 21.76 2.32
N LYS A 95 -18.25 20.90 2.77
CA LYS A 95 -19.02 20.00 1.89
C LYS A 95 -19.88 20.81 0.92
N ILE A 96 -20.54 21.86 1.39
CA ILE A 96 -21.35 22.77 0.57
C ILE A 96 -20.45 23.48 -0.46
N GLU A 97 -19.35 24.06 -0.03
CA GLU A 97 -18.41 24.76 -0.92
C GLU A 97 -17.86 23.82 -2.03
N ILE A 98 -17.57 22.57 -1.69
CA ILE A 98 -17.15 21.57 -2.68
C ILE A 98 -18.27 21.26 -3.67
N ALA A 99 -19.52 21.11 -3.19
CA ALA A 99 -20.67 20.84 -4.05
C ALA A 99 -20.92 22.00 -5.04
N GLU A 100 -20.85 23.24 -4.57
CA GLU A 100 -20.97 24.45 -5.39
C GLU A 100 -19.84 24.55 -6.43
N PHE A 101 -18.59 24.28 -6.02
CA PHE A 101 -17.46 24.27 -6.96
C PHE A 101 -17.65 23.20 -8.05
N LEU A 102 -18.04 21.97 -7.68
CA LEU A 102 -18.28 20.90 -8.65
C LEU A 102 -19.39 21.26 -9.64
N SER A 103 -20.47 21.84 -9.15
CA SER A 103 -21.60 22.23 -9.97
C SER A 103 -21.28 23.41 -10.88
N SER A 104 -20.70 24.49 -10.34
CA SER A 104 -20.46 25.74 -11.07
C SER A 104 -19.29 25.68 -12.04
N LYS A 105 -18.19 25.01 -11.66
CA LYS A 105 -16.94 24.99 -12.46
C LYS A 105 -16.77 23.75 -13.32
N LEU A 106 -17.29 22.61 -12.87
CA LEU A 106 -17.07 21.33 -13.52
C LEU A 106 -18.36 20.70 -14.06
N HIS A 107 -19.52 21.32 -13.80
CA HIS A 107 -20.84 20.79 -14.18
C HIS A 107 -21.09 19.35 -13.69
N LEU A 108 -20.53 19.02 -12.52
CA LEU A 108 -20.65 17.72 -11.87
C LEU A 108 -21.56 17.82 -10.65
N LYS A 109 -22.42 16.82 -10.46
CA LYS A 109 -23.29 16.75 -9.29
C LYS A 109 -22.66 15.86 -8.22
N LEU A 110 -22.54 16.38 -7.00
CA LEU A 110 -22.11 15.60 -5.84
C LEU A 110 -23.22 14.62 -5.43
N SER A 111 -22.87 13.33 -5.22
CA SER A 111 -23.82 12.36 -4.68
C SER A 111 -23.93 12.54 -3.17
N GLU A 112 -25.07 13.03 -2.70
CA GLU A 112 -25.33 13.25 -1.28
C GLU A 112 -25.38 11.93 -0.49
N GLU A 113 -25.98 10.90 -1.08
CA GLU A 113 -26.08 9.55 -0.48
C GLU A 113 -24.73 8.89 -0.22
N LYS A 114 -23.70 9.22 -1.03
CA LYS A 114 -22.35 8.64 -0.92
C LYS A 114 -21.37 9.55 -0.19
N THR A 115 -21.70 10.82 0.01
CA THR A 115 -20.81 11.80 0.63
C THR A 115 -21.18 12.01 2.09
N HIS A 116 -20.44 11.37 2.98
CA HIS A 116 -20.67 11.42 4.41
C HIS A 116 -19.56 12.17 5.15
N ILE A 117 -19.92 12.85 6.22
CA ILE A 117 -18.99 13.41 7.19
C ILE A 117 -18.89 12.41 8.33
N THR A 118 -17.71 11.82 8.50
CA THR A 118 -17.46 10.77 9.48
C THR A 118 -16.43 11.25 10.50
N HIS A 119 -16.71 11.07 11.79
CA HIS A 119 -15.73 11.40 12.82
C HIS A 119 -14.49 10.51 12.69
N SER A 120 -13.29 11.07 12.91
CA SER A 120 -12.02 10.38 12.66
C SER A 120 -11.78 9.10 13.48
N SER A 121 -12.55 8.87 14.55
CA SER A 121 -12.51 7.60 15.33
C SER A 121 -13.36 6.50 14.71
N GLU A 122 -14.31 6.85 13.86
CA GLU A 122 -15.18 5.94 13.15
C GLU A 122 -14.54 5.52 11.82
N ASN A 123 -15.14 4.53 11.16
CA ASN A 123 -14.61 4.03 9.90
C ASN A 123 -15.25 4.75 8.72
N ALA A 124 -14.45 5.49 7.97
CA ALA A 124 -14.84 6.04 6.67
C ALA A 124 -14.45 5.05 5.56
N ARG A 125 -15.40 4.68 4.70
CA ARG A 125 -15.14 3.77 3.58
C ARG A 125 -14.42 4.52 2.46
N PHE A 126 -13.24 4.00 2.05
CA PHE A 126 -12.50 4.51 0.90
C PHE A 126 -11.74 3.38 0.20
N LEU A 127 -11.96 3.23 -1.12
CA LEU A 127 -11.32 2.19 -1.94
C LEU A 127 -11.38 0.79 -1.30
N GLY A 128 -12.54 0.39 -0.79
CA GLY A 128 -12.71 -0.92 -0.17
C GLY A 128 -12.03 -1.13 1.20
N TYR A 129 -11.38 -0.11 1.76
CA TYR A 129 -10.85 -0.10 3.11
C TYR A 129 -11.74 0.72 4.04
N ASP A 130 -11.71 0.39 5.31
CA ASP A 130 -12.19 1.22 6.40
C ASP A 130 -11.05 2.08 6.94
N VAL A 131 -11.15 3.38 6.74
CA VAL A 131 -10.14 4.37 7.15
C VAL A 131 -10.56 5.01 8.46
N SER A 132 -9.70 4.98 9.47
CA SER A 132 -9.94 5.65 10.76
C SER A 132 -8.64 6.12 11.40
N VAL A 133 -8.74 7.01 12.38
CA VAL A 133 -7.58 7.49 13.15
C VAL A 133 -7.54 6.80 14.50
N ARG A 134 -6.42 6.13 14.79
CA ARG A 134 -6.26 5.40 16.04
C ARG A 134 -6.14 6.33 17.24
N ARG A 135 -6.99 6.13 18.25
CA ARG A 135 -6.95 6.84 19.52
C ARG A 135 -6.47 5.91 20.65
N CYS A 136 -5.35 5.22 20.40
CA CYS A 136 -4.80 4.26 21.36
C CYS A 136 -3.94 4.97 22.42
N GLN A 137 -4.34 4.88 23.68
CA GLN A 137 -3.61 5.42 24.83
C GLN A 137 -2.58 4.44 25.42
N LYS A 138 -2.54 3.19 24.94
CA LYS A 138 -1.61 2.17 25.45
C LYS A 138 -0.17 2.56 25.22
N VAL A 139 0.63 2.54 26.26
CA VAL A 139 2.05 2.81 26.23
C VAL A 139 2.80 1.52 25.92
N LYS A 140 3.61 1.51 24.87
CA LYS A 140 4.51 0.39 24.54
C LYS A 140 5.93 0.73 24.94
N GLY A 141 6.59 -0.24 25.58
CA GLY A 141 8.03 -0.17 25.83
C GLY A 141 8.81 -0.66 24.60
N SER A 142 9.80 0.08 24.17
CA SER A 142 10.75 -0.33 23.15
C SER A 142 12.17 -0.16 23.67
N LYS A 143 13.08 -1.09 23.28
CA LYS A 143 14.51 -0.91 23.49
C LYS A 143 15.08 -0.01 22.40
N MET A 144 15.80 1.02 22.79
CA MET A 144 16.56 1.86 21.85
C MET A 144 17.87 1.18 21.47
N LYS A 145 18.52 1.62 20.40
CA LYS A 145 19.83 1.09 19.96
C LYS A 145 20.93 1.19 21.02
N ASN A 146 20.81 2.17 21.95
CA ASN A 146 21.71 2.36 23.09
C ASN A 146 21.34 1.55 24.34
N GLY A 147 20.45 0.54 24.23
CA GLY A 147 20.02 -0.32 25.33
C GLY A 147 18.97 0.28 26.27
N LYS A 148 18.73 1.59 26.23
CA LYS A 148 17.73 2.26 27.08
C LYS A 148 16.31 1.88 26.67
N ARG A 149 15.42 1.71 27.67
CA ARG A 149 13.98 1.47 27.43
C ARG A 149 13.25 2.79 27.27
N ARG A 150 12.50 2.92 26.16
CA ARG A 150 11.61 4.06 25.91
C ARG A 150 10.17 3.61 25.97
N LYS A 151 9.36 4.34 26.70
CA LYS A 151 7.89 4.18 26.71
C LYS A 151 7.27 5.21 25.74
N SER A 152 6.45 4.78 24.79
CA SER A 152 5.80 5.68 23.85
C SER A 152 4.43 5.18 23.42
N ARG A 153 3.52 6.10 23.08
CA ARG A 153 2.22 5.83 22.45
C ARG A 153 2.40 5.79 20.93
N SER A 154 3.03 4.73 20.42
CA SER A 154 3.45 4.66 19.02
C SER A 154 2.33 4.64 17.99
N LEU A 155 1.10 4.31 18.40
CA LEU A 155 -0.04 4.15 17.50
C LEU A 155 -1.10 5.25 17.64
N HIS A 156 -0.92 6.21 18.58
CA HIS A 156 -1.87 7.30 18.78
C HIS A 156 -1.85 8.27 17.60
N LEU A 157 -3.02 8.70 17.14
CA LEU A 157 -3.23 9.61 16.01
C LEU A 157 -2.66 9.16 14.66
N LYS A 158 -2.37 7.86 14.50
CA LYS A 158 -2.00 7.31 13.19
C LYS A 158 -3.24 6.86 12.44
N VAL A 159 -3.26 7.15 11.14
CA VAL A 159 -4.26 6.62 10.22
C VAL A 159 -4.14 5.11 10.16
N ALA A 160 -5.25 4.43 10.24
CA ALA A 160 -5.36 2.98 10.13
C ALA A 160 -6.27 2.63 8.96
N LEU A 161 -5.79 1.77 8.10
CA LEU A 161 -6.58 1.08 7.07
C LEU A 161 -6.99 -0.26 7.67
N LYS A 162 -8.28 -0.55 7.70
CA LYS A 162 -8.84 -1.80 8.21
C LYS A 162 -9.58 -2.54 7.11
N ILE A 163 -9.78 -3.82 7.32
CA ILE A 163 -10.53 -4.68 6.40
C ILE A 163 -12.00 -4.65 6.81
N PRO A 164 -12.94 -4.35 5.91
CA PRO A 164 -14.36 -4.47 6.16
C PRO A 164 -14.78 -5.95 6.08
N HIS A 165 -14.59 -6.70 7.16
CA HIS A 165 -14.74 -8.15 7.18
C HIS A 165 -16.10 -8.62 6.70
N THR A 166 -17.18 -8.12 7.28
CA THR A 166 -18.55 -8.57 6.95
C THR A 166 -18.90 -8.27 5.50
N GLU A 167 -18.69 -7.05 5.05
CA GLU A 167 -19.11 -6.62 3.71
C GLU A 167 -18.23 -7.17 2.58
N LYS A 168 -16.96 -7.45 2.85
CA LYS A 168 -16.01 -7.88 1.80
C LYS A 168 -15.59 -9.33 1.95
N ILE A 169 -15.13 -9.75 3.13
CA ILE A 169 -14.60 -11.10 3.31
C ILE A 169 -15.71 -12.14 3.42
N GLU A 170 -16.68 -11.91 4.31
CA GLU A 170 -17.81 -12.83 4.49
C GLU A 170 -18.67 -12.87 3.23
N HIS A 171 -19.02 -11.72 2.67
CA HIS A 171 -19.75 -11.66 1.41
C HIS A 171 -19.04 -12.43 0.28
N PHE A 172 -17.71 -12.26 0.15
CA PHE A 172 -16.92 -13.02 -0.83
C PHE A 172 -17.03 -14.52 -0.60
N LEU A 173 -16.86 -14.98 0.64
CA LEU A 173 -16.91 -16.40 0.98
C LEU A 173 -18.28 -17.03 0.69
N PHE A 174 -19.36 -16.30 0.97
CA PHE A 174 -20.73 -16.74 0.64
C PHE A 174 -21.00 -16.72 -0.87
N ALA A 175 -20.65 -15.63 -1.55
CA ALA A 175 -20.86 -15.48 -2.99
C ALA A 175 -20.11 -16.57 -3.80
N LYS A 176 -18.92 -16.94 -3.33
CA LYS A 176 -18.11 -18.01 -3.92
C LYS A 176 -18.51 -19.42 -3.44
N LYS A 177 -19.51 -19.53 -2.57
CA LYS A 177 -19.96 -20.81 -1.98
C LYS A 177 -18.80 -21.57 -1.31
N VAL A 178 -17.93 -20.85 -0.63
CA VAL A 178 -16.81 -21.43 0.14
C VAL A 178 -17.28 -21.88 1.50
N ILE A 179 -18.24 -21.17 2.08
CA ILE A 179 -18.78 -21.41 3.42
C ILE A 179 -20.30 -21.46 3.41
N ILE A 180 -20.84 -22.11 4.46
CA ILE A 180 -22.22 -21.97 4.91
C ILE A 180 -22.19 -21.51 6.36
N GLN A 181 -23.23 -20.82 6.81
CA GLN A 181 -23.42 -20.50 8.20
C GLN A 181 -24.23 -21.60 8.87
N THR A 182 -23.73 -22.09 10.01
CA THR A 182 -24.46 -23.07 10.83
C THR A 182 -25.49 -22.35 11.71
N PRO A 183 -26.50 -23.05 12.25
CA PRO A 183 -27.48 -22.45 13.18
C PRO A 183 -26.84 -21.74 14.38
N ASP A 184 -25.67 -22.22 14.82
CA ASP A 184 -24.87 -21.60 15.91
C ASP A 184 -24.11 -20.34 15.47
N GLY A 185 -24.36 -19.83 14.27
CA GLY A 185 -23.69 -18.65 13.70
C GLY A 185 -22.24 -18.87 13.24
N ARG A 186 -21.71 -20.09 13.33
CA ARG A 186 -20.33 -20.40 12.91
C ARG A 186 -20.21 -20.62 11.41
N PHE A 187 -19.08 -20.30 10.84
CA PHE A 187 -18.78 -20.58 9.44
C PHE A 187 -18.22 -21.99 9.25
N LYS A 188 -18.87 -22.75 8.39
CA LYS A 188 -18.44 -24.12 8.00
C LYS A 188 -18.01 -24.12 6.54
N PRO A 189 -16.73 -24.41 6.21
CA PRO A 189 -16.30 -24.53 4.84
C PRO A 189 -16.98 -25.72 4.15
N VAL A 190 -17.34 -25.53 2.87
CA VAL A 190 -18.00 -26.53 2.02
C VAL A 190 -17.22 -26.72 0.73
N HIS A 191 -17.48 -27.81 0.01
CA HIS A 191 -16.91 -28.07 -1.30
C HIS A 191 -17.56 -27.17 -2.37
N ARG A 192 -16.81 -26.83 -3.41
CA ARG A 192 -17.29 -26.06 -4.57
C ARG A 192 -17.51 -27.01 -5.75
N THR A 193 -18.76 -27.40 -6.00
CA THR A 193 -19.13 -28.33 -7.08
C THR A 193 -18.70 -27.85 -8.45
N ALA A 194 -18.73 -26.53 -8.71
CA ALA A 194 -18.34 -25.95 -9.99
C ALA A 194 -16.88 -26.22 -10.41
N LEU A 195 -16.00 -26.53 -9.44
CA LEU A 195 -14.59 -26.80 -9.71
C LEU A 195 -14.26 -28.30 -9.86
N MET A 196 -15.19 -29.18 -9.59
CA MET A 196 -14.93 -30.65 -9.54
C MET A 196 -14.46 -31.25 -10.86
N ASN A 197 -14.82 -30.65 -12.00
CA ASN A 197 -14.43 -31.13 -13.32
C ASN A 197 -13.01 -30.68 -13.74
N MET A 198 -12.36 -29.80 -12.97
CA MET A 198 -10.99 -29.40 -13.20
C MET A 198 -10.01 -30.45 -12.70
N SER A 199 -8.75 -30.43 -13.16
CA SER A 199 -7.67 -31.22 -12.56
C SER A 199 -7.39 -30.76 -11.11
N ASP A 200 -6.78 -31.61 -10.31
CA ASP A 200 -6.52 -31.29 -8.89
C ASP A 200 -5.61 -30.08 -8.73
N SER A 201 -4.60 -29.96 -9.60
CA SER A 201 -3.71 -28.79 -9.61
C SER A 201 -4.46 -27.50 -9.99
N GLU A 202 -5.32 -27.53 -10.99
CA GLU A 202 -6.15 -26.39 -11.39
C GLU A 202 -7.11 -25.96 -10.27
N ILE A 203 -7.70 -26.91 -9.55
CA ILE A 203 -8.53 -26.60 -8.38
C ILE A 203 -7.71 -25.79 -7.36
N VAL A 204 -6.51 -26.27 -6.99
CA VAL A 204 -5.65 -25.57 -6.03
C VAL A 204 -5.22 -24.20 -6.55
N GLU A 205 -4.87 -24.10 -7.83
CA GLU A 205 -4.48 -22.82 -8.44
C GLU A 205 -5.63 -21.82 -8.46
N HIS A 206 -6.86 -22.27 -8.71
CA HIS A 206 -8.04 -21.42 -8.67
C HIS A 206 -8.25 -20.81 -7.27
N TYR A 207 -8.19 -21.64 -6.22
CA TYR A 207 -8.25 -21.15 -4.84
C TYR A 207 -7.08 -20.21 -4.52
N ASN A 208 -5.88 -20.55 -4.96
CA ASN A 208 -4.69 -19.73 -4.76
C ASN A 208 -4.78 -18.36 -5.43
N ALA A 209 -5.37 -18.29 -6.62
CA ALA A 209 -5.56 -17.01 -7.33
C ALA A 209 -6.51 -16.10 -6.55
N GLU A 210 -7.63 -16.63 -6.05
CA GLU A 210 -8.58 -15.88 -5.23
C GLU A 210 -7.96 -15.41 -3.90
N VAL A 211 -7.22 -16.30 -3.22
CA VAL A 211 -6.52 -16.00 -1.96
C VAL A 211 -5.47 -14.90 -2.17
N ARG A 212 -4.60 -15.06 -3.19
CA ARG A 212 -3.56 -14.06 -3.51
C ARG A 212 -4.16 -12.70 -3.85
N GLY A 213 -5.24 -12.68 -4.64
CA GLY A 213 -5.92 -11.45 -5.01
C GLY A 213 -6.36 -10.64 -3.79
N LEU A 214 -7.00 -11.31 -2.83
CA LEU A 214 -7.49 -10.68 -1.62
C LEU A 214 -6.36 -10.30 -0.65
N LEU A 215 -5.38 -11.18 -0.45
CA LEU A 215 -4.22 -10.91 0.40
C LEU A 215 -3.40 -9.73 -0.14
N ASN A 216 -3.17 -9.67 -1.44
CA ASN A 216 -2.43 -8.57 -2.07
C ASN A 216 -3.21 -7.25 -1.99
N TYR A 217 -4.53 -7.30 -2.14
CA TYR A 217 -5.37 -6.12 -2.03
C TYR A 217 -5.32 -5.50 -0.64
N TYR A 218 -5.49 -6.30 0.41
CA TYR A 218 -5.55 -5.85 1.80
C TYR A 218 -4.19 -5.80 2.52
N ASN A 219 -3.11 -5.93 1.81
CA ASN A 219 -1.76 -5.99 2.34
C ASN A 219 -1.35 -4.76 3.20
N LEU A 220 -1.97 -3.58 2.96
CA LEU A 220 -1.75 -2.36 3.74
C LEU A 220 -2.61 -2.29 5.02
N ALA A 221 -3.51 -3.23 5.23
CA ALA A 221 -4.39 -3.21 6.39
C ALA A 221 -3.62 -3.49 7.69
N VAL A 222 -3.98 -2.77 8.73
CA VAL A 222 -3.36 -2.94 10.06
C VAL A 222 -3.78 -4.23 10.75
N ASP A 223 -4.92 -4.76 10.37
CA ASP A 223 -5.54 -6.01 10.83
C ASP A 223 -5.34 -7.16 9.81
N TYR A 224 -4.36 -7.03 8.91
CA TYR A 224 -4.03 -8.03 7.90
C TYR A 224 -3.94 -9.47 8.43
N HIS A 225 -3.43 -9.64 9.66
CA HIS A 225 -3.31 -10.95 10.32
C HIS A 225 -4.65 -11.67 10.50
N THR A 226 -5.77 -10.96 10.51
CA THR A 226 -7.11 -11.57 10.62
C THR A 226 -7.49 -12.36 9.38
N LEU A 227 -6.83 -12.12 8.24
CA LEU A 227 -7.00 -12.89 7.01
C LEU A 227 -6.46 -14.32 7.10
N ASP A 228 -5.75 -14.68 8.17
CA ASP A 228 -5.32 -16.06 8.40
C ASP A 228 -6.52 -17.02 8.51
N TYR A 229 -7.58 -16.57 9.17
CA TYR A 229 -8.84 -17.33 9.24
C TYR A 229 -9.51 -17.47 7.87
N PHE A 230 -9.47 -16.45 7.04
CA PHE A 230 -9.93 -16.53 5.64
C PHE A 230 -9.12 -17.57 4.86
N CYS A 231 -7.79 -17.55 4.96
CA CYS A 231 -6.92 -18.54 4.32
C CYS A 231 -7.25 -19.97 4.76
N TYR A 232 -7.51 -20.17 6.06
CA TYR A 232 -7.93 -21.45 6.61
C TYR A 232 -9.27 -21.94 5.99
N LEU A 233 -10.27 -21.08 5.90
CA LEU A 233 -11.57 -21.43 5.31
C LEU A 233 -11.43 -21.79 3.83
N MET A 234 -10.61 -21.05 3.07
CA MET A 234 -10.33 -21.32 1.66
C MET A 234 -9.58 -22.64 1.48
N GLU A 235 -8.54 -22.88 2.27
CA GLU A 235 -7.76 -24.13 2.24
C GLU A 235 -8.65 -25.34 2.56
N TYR A 236 -9.47 -25.24 3.61
CA TYR A 236 -10.34 -26.34 4.02
C TYR A 236 -11.46 -26.60 3.02
N SER A 237 -12.00 -25.56 2.37
CA SER A 237 -12.94 -25.69 1.26
C SER A 237 -12.30 -26.35 0.04
N CYS A 238 -11.05 -26.02 -0.28
CA CYS A 238 -10.27 -26.66 -1.33
C CYS A 238 -10.10 -28.16 -1.07
N LEU A 239 -9.67 -28.54 0.12
CA LEU A 239 -9.54 -29.94 0.53
C LEU A 239 -10.87 -30.70 0.47
N LYS A 240 -11.98 -30.08 0.85
CA LYS A 240 -13.32 -30.67 0.70
C LYS A 240 -13.74 -30.84 -0.76
N THR A 241 -13.34 -29.90 -1.62
CA THR A 241 -13.59 -30.00 -3.07
C THR A 241 -12.84 -31.20 -3.67
N LEU A 242 -11.56 -31.36 -3.33
CA LEU A 242 -10.75 -32.51 -3.72
C LEU A 242 -11.32 -33.82 -3.14
N ALA A 243 -11.69 -33.82 -1.86
CA ALA A 243 -12.27 -34.99 -1.20
C ALA A 243 -13.60 -35.45 -1.86
N ASN A 244 -14.45 -34.47 -2.21
CA ASN A 244 -15.71 -34.76 -2.89
C ASN A 244 -15.49 -35.31 -4.32
N LYS A 245 -14.56 -34.69 -5.07
CA LYS A 245 -14.18 -35.15 -6.42
C LYS A 245 -13.69 -36.61 -6.40
N HIS A 246 -12.85 -36.97 -5.45
CA HIS A 246 -12.28 -38.31 -5.31
C HIS A 246 -13.14 -39.27 -4.45
N LYS A 247 -14.38 -38.89 -4.11
CA LYS A 247 -15.27 -39.67 -3.24
C LYS A 247 -14.56 -40.19 -1.99
N SER A 248 -13.81 -39.30 -1.35
CA SER A 248 -12.87 -39.59 -0.25
C SER A 248 -13.06 -38.65 0.92
N SER A 249 -12.22 -38.72 1.94
CA SER A 249 -12.24 -37.83 3.09
C SER A 249 -11.07 -36.83 3.03
N VAL A 250 -11.25 -35.66 3.66
CA VAL A 250 -10.19 -34.63 3.79
C VAL A 250 -8.90 -35.24 4.37
N ARG A 251 -9.01 -36.12 5.38
CA ARG A 251 -7.84 -36.79 5.98
C ARG A 251 -7.07 -37.64 4.97
N LYS A 252 -7.79 -38.37 4.09
CA LYS A 252 -7.16 -39.17 3.04
C LYS A 252 -6.48 -38.28 2.00
N MET A 253 -7.11 -37.16 1.60
CA MET A 253 -6.51 -36.18 0.67
C MET A 253 -5.22 -35.58 1.24
N ILE A 254 -5.22 -35.17 2.49
CA ILE A 254 -4.00 -34.65 3.15
C ILE A 254 -2.90 -35.71 3.17
N ARG A 255 -3.22 -36.98 3.42
CA ARG A 255 -2.21 -38.08 3.39
C ARG A 255 -1.67 -38.30 1.98
N GLN A 256 -2.55 -38.35 0.98
CA GLN A 256 -2.19 -38.56 -0.43
C GLN A 256 -1.28 -37.46 -0.96
N TYR A 257 -1.57 -36.20 -0.62
CA TYR A 257 -0.81 -35.02 -1.08
C TYR A 257 0.19 -34.52 -0.06
N LYS A 258 0.57 -35.32 0.93
CA LYS A 258 1.52 -34.91 1.97
C LYS A 258 2.85 -34.48 1.36
N ASP A 259 3.34 -33.32 1.80
CA ASP A 259 4.58 -32.73 1.36
C ASP A 259 5.26 -32.04 2.55
N GLY A 260 6.11 -32.79 3.25
CA GLY A 260 6.73 -32.33 4.49
C GLY A 260 5.73 -32.00 5.58
N LYS A 261 5.71 -30.72 6.00
CA LYS A 261 4.78 -30.19 7.03
C LYS A 261 3.45 -29.69 6.45
N THR A 262 3.27 -29.72 5.14
CA THR A 262 2.07 -29.25 4.43
C THR A 262 1.62 -30.29 3.43
N TRP A 263 0.76 -29.89 2.50
CA TRP A 263 0.34 -30.72 1.38
C TRP A 263 0.50 -29.96 0.06
N SER A 264 0.72 -30.67 -1.04
CA SER A 264 0.84 -30.09 -2.37
C SER A 264 0.43 -31.11 -3.43
N VAL A 265 -0.18 -30.65 -4.50
CA VAL A 265 -0.62 -31.48 -5.62
C VAL A 265 0.43 -31.47 -6.72
N PRO A 266 0.96 -32.63 -7.16
CA PRO A 266 1.87 -32.70 -8.30
C PRO A 266 1.11 -32.49 -9.61
N TYR A 267 1.77 -31.89 -10.58
CA TYR A 267 1.31 -31.75 -11.96
C TYR A 267 2.48 -31.75 -12.95
N GLU A 268 2.22 -32.30 -14.13
CA GLU A 268 3.24 -32.41 -15.17
C GLU A 268 3.34 -31.11 -15.99
N THR A 269 4.55 -30.72 -16.31
CA THR A 269 4.86 -29.61 -17.22
C THR A 269 5.91 -30.07 -18.24
N ALA A 270 6.04 -29.36 -19.35
CA ALA A 270 7.07 -29.62 -20.36
C ALA A 270 8.50 -29.67 -19.81
N LYS A 271 8.73 -29.12 -18.59
CA LYS A 271 10.02 -29.09 -17.90
C LYS A 271 10.11 -30.09 -16.73
N GLY A 272 9.16 -31.03 -16.62
CA GLY A 272 9.07 -32.02 -15.55
C GLY A 272 7.95 -31.75 -14.55
N THR A 273 7.85 -32.61 -13.55
CA THR A 273 6.83 -32.57 -12.49
C THR A 273 7.02 -31.37 -11.58
N LYS A 274 6.00 -30.55 -11.44
CA LYS A 274 5.91 -29.46 -10.47
C LYS A 274 4.86 -29.76 -9.42
N ARG A 275 4.88 -28.99 -8.33
CA ARG A 275 3.89 -29.14 -7.25
C ARG A 275 3.26 -27.78 -6.93
N VAL A 276 1.95 -27.77 -6.75
CA VAL A 276 1.19 -26.61 -6.31
C VAL A 276 0.72 -26.82 -4.88
N ARG A 277 0.99 -25.85 -4.01
CA ARG A 277 0.59 -25.85 -2.59
C ARG A 277 -0.43 -24.73 -2.32
N PRO A 278 -1.27 -24.84 -1.28
CA PRO A 278 -2.12 -23.75 -0.86
C PRO A 278 -1.30 -22.55 -0.43
N VAL A 279 -1.78 -21.37 -0.83
CA VAL A 279 -1.17 -20.08 -0.44
C VAL A 279 -1.56 -19.76 0.99
N LYS A 280 -0.56 -19.38 1.78
CA LYS A 280 -0.72 -18.92 3.15
C LYS A 280 -0.49 -17.42 3.25
N ILE A 281 -0.97 -16.81 4.33
CA ILE A 281 -0.80 -15.39 4.60
C ILE A 281 0.66 -14.94 4.56
N ALA A 282 1.59 -15.83 4.98
CA ALA A 282 3.02 -15.55 4.97
C ALA A 282 3.61 -15.43 3.56
N ASP A 283 3.03 -16.11 2.57
CA ASP A 283 3.49 -16.09 1.17
C ASP A 283 3.21 -14.75 0.48
N CYS A 284 2.19 -14.03 0.94
CA CYS A 284 1.76 -12.75 0.38
C CYS A 284 2.07 -11.56 1.31
N LYS A 285 2.70 -11.81 2.46
CA LYS A 285 3.10 -10.74 3.39
C LYS A 285 4.16 -9.88 2.71
N SER A 286 3.67 -8.89 2.02
CA SER A 286 4.48 -8.07 1.20
C SER A 286 5.24 -7.05 2.00
N ASN A 287 6.25 -6.75 1.39
CA ASN A 287 7.08 -5.57 1.43
C ASN A 287 6.31 -4.33 1.86
N LYS A 288 6.93 -3.61 2.76
CA LYS A 288 6.55 -2.27 3.17
C LYS A 288 6.03 -1.48 1.97
N ALA A 289 4.88 -0.85 2.14
CA ALA A 289 4.42 0.15 1.17
C ALA A 289 5.60 1.08 0.90
N ASN A 290 6.13 1.03 -0.32
CA ASN A 290 7.17 1.95 -0.70
C ASN A 290 6.54 3.34 -0.70
N ALA A 291 7.07 4.24 0.10
CA ALA A 291 6.70 5.65 0.10
C ALA A 291 6.79 6.27 -1.31
N ASP A 292 7.53 5.62 -2.18
CA ASP A 292 7.72 6.00 -3.58
C ASP A 292 6.57 5.62 -4.53
N THR A 293 5.54 4.88 -4.08
CA THR A 293 4.41 4.53 -4.95
C THR A 293 3.53 5.72 -5.31
N ASP A 294 3.52 6.76 -4.50
CA ASP A 294 2.75 8.00 -4.74
C ASP A 294 3.50 9.02 -5.60
N ILE A 295 4.74 8.76 -5.98
CA ILE A 295 5.49 9.68 -6.80
C ILE A 295 5.05 9.48 -8.25
N VAL A 296 4.14 10.35 -8.69
CA VAL A 296 3.74 10.55 -10.10
C VAL A 296 4.95 10.70 -11.04
N PHE A 297 6.12 11.03 -10.50
CA PHE A 297 7.40 11.12 -11.20
C PHE A 297 7.93 9.80 -11.78
N LYS A 298 7.42 8.63 -11.40
CA LYS A 298 7.75 7.38 -12.12
C LYS A 298 7.16 7.33 -13.53
N ARG A 299 6.17 8.15 -13.87
CA ARG A 299 5.74 8.36 -15.25
C ARG A 299 6.85 8.90 -16.13
N THR A 300 7.77 9.71 -15.60
CA THR A 300 8.92 10.20 -16.35
C THR A 300 9.92 9.10 -16.73
N LYS A 301 10.10 8.05 -15.91
CA LYS A 301 10.90 6.88 -16.30
C LYS A 301 10.29 6.09 -17.46
N TYR A 302 8.97 6.09 -17.64
CA TYR A 302 8.32 5.50 -18.82
C TYR A 302 8.38 6.39 -20.07
N GLN A 303 8.53 7.71 -19.92
CA GLN A 303 8.74 8.62 -21.05
C GLN A 303 10.10 8.42 -21.73
N TRP A 304 11.06 7.78 -21.07
CA TRP A 304 12.38 7.47 -21.63
C TRP A 304 12.41 6.21 -22.50
N LYS A 305 11.37 5.40 -22.50
CA LYS A 305 11.17 4.39 -23.53
C LYS A 305 10.50 5.07 -24.72
N SER A 306 11.32 5.73 -25.56
CA SER A 306 10.82 6.29 -26.81
C SER A 306 10.08 5.22 -27.58
N THR A 307 8.78 5.47 -27.85
CA THR A 307 7.99 4.59 -28.70
C THR A 307 8.60 4.56 -30.11
N ILE A 308 8.35 3.52 -30.89
CA ILE A 308 8.79 3.44 -32.30
C ILE A 308 8.36 4.70 -33.03
N ARG A 309 7.15 5.21 -32.81
CA ARG A 309 6.63 6.45 -33.41
C ARG A 309 7.49 7.67 -33.05
N GLN A 310 7.89 7.84 -31.81
CA GLN A 310 8.75 8.94 -31.37
C GLN A 310 10.14 8.86 -31.99
N ARG A 311 10.68 7.65 -32.15
CA ARG A 311 11.98 7.40 -32.75
C ARG A 311 11.96 7.66 -34.28
N LEU A 312 10.89 7.25 -34.96
CA LEU A 312 10.67 7.59 -36.38
C LEU A 312 10.50 9.10 -36.57
N ASN A 313 9.72 9.76 -35.75
CA ASN A 313 9.49 11.21 -35.78
C ASN A 313 10.75 12.02 -35.47
N ALA A 314 11.69 11.45 -34.69
CA ALA A 314 12.99 12.08 -34.45
C ALA A 314 13.88 12.18 -35.68
N ARG A 315 13.58 11.42 -36.74
CA ARG A 315 14.33 11.38 -38.02
C ARG A 315 15.84 11.28 -37.84
N VAL A 316 16.26 10.35 -36.96
CA VAL A 316 17.68 10.06 -36.69
C VAL A 316 17.93 8.59 -36.94
N CYS A 317 18.87 8.25 -37.79
CA CYS A 317 19.30 6.87 -37.97
C CYS A 317 20.03 6.39 -36.71
N GLU A 318 19.52 5.34 -36.07
CA GLU A 318 20.12 4.83 -34.85
C GLU A 318 21.43 4.06 -35.05
N LEU A 319 21.82 3.82 -36.30
CA LEU A 319 23.05 3.13 -36.65
C LEU A 319 24.14 4.12 -37.08
N CYS A 320 23.89 4.97 -38.07
CA CYS A 320 24.88 5.93 -38.58
C CYS A 320 24.69 7.38 -38.08
N GLY A 321 23.63 7.67 -37.36
CA GLY A 321 23.36 8.99 -36.76
C GLY A 321 22.83 10.04 -37.76
N THR A 322 22.67 9.71 -39.04
CA THR A 322 22.23 10.67 -40.09
C THR A 322 20.83 11.19 -39.81
N ARG A 323 20.59 12.50 -40.09
CA ARG A 323 19.29 13.19 -39.94
C ARG A 323 18.71 13.68 -41.27
N THR A 324 19.42 13.50 -42.33
CA THR A 324 19.11 14.05 -43.70
C THR A 324 18.55 13.00 -44.62
N ALA A 325 18.26 11.78 -44.17
CA ALA A 325 17.69 10.75 -45.03
C ALA A 325 16.22 11.06 -45.33
N GLU A 326 15.82 10.80 -46.59
CA GLU A 326 14.43 10.98 -47.02
C GLU A 326 13.47 10.03 -46.32
N LEU A 327 13.91 8.77 -46.14
CA LEU A 327 13.10 7.71 -45.53
C LEU A 327 13.83 7.04 -44.35
N TYR A 328 13.07 6.78 -43.29
CA TYR A 328 13.53 6.01 -42.15
C TYR A 328 12.62 4.80 -41.97
N GLU A 329 13.21 3.64 -41.78
CA GLU A 329 12.54 2.36 -41.70
C GLU A 329 12.83 1.70 -40.36
N VAL A 330 11.95 0.76 -39.96
CA VAL A 330 12.11 0.02 -38.71
C VAL A 330 12.57 -1.39 -39.02
N HIS A 331 13.84 -1.68 -38.71
CA HIS A 331 14.34 -3.04 -38.71
C HIS A 331 13.90 -3.79 -37.44
N VAL A 332 13.39 -5.04 -37.59
CA VAL A 332 12.83 -5.85 -36.50
C VAL A 332 13.48 -7.22 -36.51
N VAL A 333 13.86 -7.69 -35.29
CA VAL A 333 14.38 -9.06 -35.08
C VAL A 333 13.47 -9.87 -34.18
N ARG A 334 13.42 -11.20 -34.38
CA ARG A 334 12.63 -12.13 -33.56
C ARG A 334 13.19 -12.22 -32.14
N ASN A 335 14.48 -12.54 -32.02
CA ASN A 335 15.15 -12.74 -30.74
C ASN A 335 16.46 -12.00 -30.66
N LEU A 336 16.76 -11.33 -29.55
CA LEU A 336 18.04 -10.68 -29.31
C LEU A 336 19.17 -11.67 -29.00
N SER A 337 18.83 -12.88 -28.55
CA SER A 337 19.79 -13.94 -28.26
C SER A 337 20.38 -14.59 -29.51
N GLU A 338 19.70 -14.49 -30.64
CA GLU A 338 20.13 -15.07 -31.93
C GLU A 338 21.02 -14.13 -32.74
N LEU A 339 21.21 -12.89 -32.28
CA LEU A 339 22.02 -11.90 -32.97
C LEU A 339 23.52 -12.23 -32.77
N GLY A 340 24.28 -12.01 -33.85
CA GLY A 340 25.74 -12.21 -33.88
C GLY A 340 26.52 -10.98 -33.37
N THR A 341 27.60 -10.68 -34.07
CA THR A 341 28.59 -9.64 -33.70
C THR A 341 28.67 -8.47 -34.71
N LEU A 342 27.75 -8.39 -35.66
CA LEU A 342 27.69 -7.28 -36.60
C LEU A 342 27.33 -5.96 -35.91
N ASP A 343 27.77 -4.83 -36.43
CA ASP A 343 27.58 -3.51 -35.81
C ASP A 343 26.12 -3.20 -35.43
N TRP A 344 25.18 -3.54 -36.32
CA TRP A 344 23.76 -3.32 -36.06
C TRP A 344 23.19 -4.29 -35.00
N GLU A 345 23.70 -5.52 -34.94
CA GLU A 345 23.33 -6.53 -33.96
C GLU A 345 23.83 -6.13 -32.58
N LEU A 346 25.08 -5.66 -32.50
CA LEU A 346 25.66 -5.11 -31.27
C LEU A 346 24.89 -3.88 -30.78
N ALA A 347 24.52 -2.99 -31.72
CA ALA A 347 23.69 -1.82 -31.37
C ALA A 347 22.32 -2.21 -30.82
N MET A 348 21.67 -3.26 -31.34
CA MET A 348 20.40 -3.77 -30.83
C MET A 348 20.57 -4.45 -29.45
N LYS A 349 21.60 -5.24 -29.25
CA LYS A 349 21.96 -5.85 -27.98
C LYS A 349 22.25 -4.80 -26.91
N ALA A 350 23.08 -3.80 -27.21
CA ALA A 350 23.43 -2.72 -26.29
C ALA A 350 22.18 -1.90 -25.86
N LYS A 351 21.29 -1.62 -26.79
CA LYS A 351 20.02 -0.92 -26.53
C LYS A 351 18.95 -1.83 -25.94
N ARG A 352 19.17 -3.15 -25.85
CA ARG A 352 18.20 -4.17 -25.41
C ARG A 352 16.83 -4.01 -26.09
N ARG A 353 16.84 -3.81 -27.41
CA ARG A 353 15.63 -3.55 -28.20
C ARG A 353 15.58 -4.47 -29.41
N LYS A 354 14.39 -5.01 -29.69
CA LYS A 354 14.11 -5.82 -30.89
C LYS A 354 13.85 -4.98 -32.14
N THR A 355 13.92 -3.66 -32.03
CA THR A 355 13.66 -2.73 -33.16
C THR A 355 14.75 -1.68 -33.26
N LEU A 356 15.17 -1.35 -34.49
CA LEU A 356 16.13 -0.30 -34.80
C LEU A 356 15.53 0.62 -35.88
N VAL A 357 15.55 1.94 -35.66
CA VAL A 357 15.14 2.91 -36.66
C VAL A 357 16.39 3.31 -37.48
N VAL A 358 16.37 3.03 -38.74
CA VAL A 358 17.52 3.21 -39.62
C VAL A 358 17.14 3.94 -40.92
N CYS A 359 18.06 4.64 -41.56
CA CYS A 359 17.85 5.17 -42.89
C CYS A 359 17.85 4.03 -43.94
N SER A 360 17.26 4.25 -45.09
CA SER A 360 17.15 3.25 -46.16
C SER A 360 18.51 2.66 -46.54
N CYS A 361 19.57 3.47 -46.56
CA CYS A 361 20.93 3.03 -46.84
C CYS A 361 21.44 2.01 -45.81
N CYS A 362 21.25 2.27 -44.50
CA CYS A 362 21.64 1.36 -43.47
C CYS A 362 20.72 0.12 -43.44
N HIS A 363 19.44 0.26 -43.76
CA HIS A 363 18.49 -0.85 -43.83
C HIS A 363 18.88 -1.83 -44.95
N ASN A 364 19.19 -1.32 -46.12
CA ASN A 364 19.69 -2.13 -47.22
C ASN A 364 20.99 -2.86 -46.85
N ARG A 365 21.94 -2.18 -46.16
CA ARG A 365 23.18 -2.81 -45.69
C ARG A 365 22.94 -3.92 -44.66
N ILE A 366 21.86 -3.89 -43.88
CA ILE A 366 21.50 -4.96 -42.97
C ILE A 366 20.99 -6.19 -43.74
N HIS A 367 20.24 -5.99 -44.83
CA HIS A 367 19.61 -7.07 -45.59
C HIS A 367 20.46 -7.61 -46.74
N HIS A 368 21.34 -6.78 -47.30
CA HIS A 368 22.27 -7.19 -48.36
C HIS A 368 23.67 -7.34 -47.74
N LYS A 369 24.05 -8.57 -47.45
CA LYS A 369 25.42 -8.96 -47.11
C LYS A 369 26.28 -8.98 -48.33
#